data_1ac2873aac6a0058acfa7d9f00ddcd6e
#
_entry.id   1ac2873aac6a0058acfa7d9f00ddcd6e
#
_cell.length_a   1.000
_cell.length_b   1.000
_cell.length_c   1.000
_cell.angle_alpha   90.00
_cell.angle_beta   90.00
_cell.angle_gamma   90.00
#
_symmetry.space_group_name_H-M   'P 1'
#
loop_
_entity.id
_entity.type
_entity.pdbx_description
1 polymer ?
#
loop_
_entity_poly.entity_id
_entity_poly.type
_entity_poly.pdbx_seq_one_letter_code
_entity_poly.pdbx_strand_id
1 'polypeptide(L)'
;MTPAPAIHPSILNADQAHLADELDRVADADGLHVDIMDNHFVPNHFGGPSLVETVLAHTALPVDAHLMIEDADRWAPAYAEAGAAIVTTHIEATAAPFRLADELHRLGAGAGIALRPTTPLSAVEHLLGRIDLLLLMTVEPGFGGQSFIEAMLPKIERARRLVSEEGLELRIQIDGGVTARTIERAAEAGAGVFVAGSAVY
;
A
#
# COMPACT_ATOMS: atom_id res chain seq x y z
N MET A 1 15.20 -1.78 15.82
CA MET A 1 15.35 -3.02 14.98
C MET A 1 14.45 -2.86 13.78
N THR A 2 14.95 -3.13 12.58
CA THR A 2 14.07 -3.15 11.39
C THR A 2 13.05 -4.29 11.57
N PRO A 3 11.72 -4.04 11.39
CA PRO A 3 10.73 -5.09 11.44
C PRO A 3 11.05 -6.20 10.42
N ALA A 4 10.60 -7.43 10.69
CA ALA A 4 10.73 -8.52 9.73
C ALA A 4 10.07 -8.12 8.40
N PRO A 5 10.67 -8.51 7.25
CA PRO A 5 10.05 -8.28 5.95
C PRO A 5 8.70 -9.00 5.86
N ALA A 6 7.74 -8.36 5.18
CA ALA A 6 6.39 -8.89 5.00
C ALA A 6 6.00 -8.87 3.51
N ILE A 7 5.29 -9.89 3.07
CA ILE A 7 4.75 -10.02 1.72
C ILE A 7 3.23 -9.83 1.76
N HIS A 8 2.75 -8.87 0.98
CA HIS A 8 1.34 -8.61 0.77
C HIS A 8 0.97 -8.92 -0.70
N PRO A 9 0.40 -10.09 -1.01
CA PRO A 9 -0.13 -10.36 -2.34
C PRO A 9 -1.21 -9.34 -2.73
N SER A 10 -1.09 -8.74 -3.95
CA SER A 10 -2.13 -7.88 -4.48
C SER A 10 -3.14 -8.70 -5.25
N ILE A 11 -4.39 -8.68 -4.82
CA ILE A 11 -5.51 -9.38 -5.47
C ILE A 11 -5.92 -8.78 -6.81
N LEU A 12 -5.33 -7.67 -7.24
CA LEU A 12 -5.56 -7.10 -8.57
C LEU A 12 -5.24 -8.11 -9.70
N ASN A 13 -4.25 -8.99 -9.48
CA ASN A 13 -3.82 -9.99 -10.44
C ASN A 13 -4.49 -11.37 -10.23
N ALA A 14 -5.29 -11.54 -9.18
CA ALA A 14 -6.03 -12.77 -8.90
C ALA A 14 -7.16 -13.02 -9.90
N ASP A 15 -7.59 -14.27 -10.09
CA ASP A 15 -8.81 -14.57 -10.81
C ASP A 15 -10.04 -14.11 -10.02
N GLN A 16 -10.61 -12.99 -10.43
CA GLN A 16 -11.76 -12.38 -9.74
C GLN A 16 -13.01 -13.27 -9.74
N ALA A 17 -13.12 -14.21 -10.71
CA ALA A 17 -14.23 -15.16 -10.75
C ALA A 17 -14.10 -16.27 -9.70
N HIS A 18 -12.89 -16.50 -9.18
CA HIS A 18 -12.56 -17.54 -8.20
C HIS A 18 -11.79 -16.94 -7.00
N LEU A 19 -12.14 -15.72 -6.60
CA LEU A 19 -11.37 -14.95 -5.61
C LEU A 19 -11.18 -15.71 -4.29
N ALA A 20 -12.18 -16.46 -3.81
CA ALA A 20 -12.05 -17.25 -2.58
C ALA A 20 -10.93 -18.29 -2.67
N ASP A 21 -10.84 -19.02 -3.78
CA ASP A 21 -9.78 -20.01 -4.02
C ASP A 21 -8.40 -19.34 -4.13
N GLU A 22 -8.35 -18.14 -4.72
CA GLU A 22 -7.11 -17.36 -4.83
C GLU A 22 -6.65 -16.84 -3.45
N LEU A 23 -7.57 -16.46 -2.56
CA LEU A 23 -7.26 -16.07 -1.19
C LEU A 23 -6.71 -17.26 -0.37
N ASP A 24 -7.25 -18.46 -0.54
CA ASP A 24 -6.77 -19.67 0.10
C ASP A 24 -5.34 -20.02 -0.33
N ARG A 25 -4.98 -19.76 -1.60
CA ARG A 25 -3.61 -20.01 -2.11
C ARG A 25 -2.54 -19.14 -1.46
N VAL A 26 -2.91 -18.02 -0.87
CA VAL A 26 -1.98 -17.07 -0.23
C VAL A 26 -2.22 -16.93 1.27
N ALA A 27 -2.90 -17.90 1.88
CA ALA A 27 -3.30 -17.84 3.29
C ALA A 27 -2.12 -17.81 4.29
N ASP A 28 -0.90 -18.14 3.84
CA ASP A 28 0.35 -18.08 4.61
C ASP A 28 1.13 -16.77 4.42
N ALA A 29 0.58 -15.80 3.67
CA ALA A 29 1.17 -14.46 3.53
C ALA A 29 1.05 -13.64 4.84
N ASP A 30 1.75 -12.51 4.90
CA ASP A 30 1.74 -11.61 6.07
C ASP A 30 0.55 -10.64 6.08
N GLY A 31 -0.08 -10.42 4.94
CA GLY A 31 -1.25 -9.58 4.74
C GLY A 31 -1.72 -9.65 3.29
N LEU A 32 -2.78 -8.91 2.97
CA LEU A 32 -3.30 -8.80 1.61
C LEU A 32 -3.32 -7.33 1.18
N HIS A 33 -2.95 -7.07 -0.06
CA HIS A 33 -3.05 -5.74 -0.66
C HIS A 33 -4.25 -5.68 -1.59
N VAL A 34 -5.14 -4.71 -1.34
CA VAL A 34 -6.35 -4.49 -2.12
C VAL A 34 -6.26 -3.13 -2.78
N ASP A 35 -5.97 -3.13 -4.07
CA ASP A 35 -5.96 -1.92 -4.89
C ASP A 35 -7.39 -1.43 -5.12
N ILE A 36 -7.60 -0.12 -5.02
CA ILE A 36 -8.88 0.54 -5.28
C ILE A 36 -8.65 1.66 -6.29
N MET A 37 -9.41 1.66 -7.37
CA MET A 37 -9.23 2.56 -8.51
C MET A 37 -10.57 3.11 -8.98
N ASP A 38 -10.64 4.41 -9.26
CA ASP A 38 -11.89 5.13 -9.57
C ASP A 38 -12.04 5.57 -11.04
N ASN A 39 -11.06 5.26 -11.89
CA ASN A 39 -10.99 5.75 -13.27
C ASN A 39 -10.87 7.29 -13.41
N HIS A 40 -10.41 7.97 -12.35
CA HIS A 40 -10.12 9.40 -12.34
C HIS A 40 -8.66 9.63 -11.94
N PHE A 41 -8.26 9.22 -10.75
CA PHE A 41 -6.88 9.31 -10.29
C PHE A 41 -5.93 8.45 -11.14
N VAL A 42 -6.39 7.25 -11.56
CA VAL A 42 -5.70 6.34 -12.48
C VAL A 42 -6.64 5.88 -13.59
N PRO A 43 -6.15 5.55 -14.81
CA PRO A 43 -6.99 5.17 -15.95
C PRO A 43 -7.43 3.69 -15.87
N ASN A 44 -7.92 3.26 -14.73
CA ASN A 44 -8.45 1.94 -14.44
C ASN A 44 -9.52 2.03 -13.35
N HIS A 45 -10.40 1.03 -13.28
CA HIS A 45 -11.45 0.94 -12.26
C HIS A 45 -11.42 -0.43 -11.60
N PHE A 46 -11.26 -0.46 -10.28
CA PHE A 46 -11.22 -1.70 -9.52
C PHE A 46 -11.62 -1.48 -8.06
N GLY A 47 -12.38 -2.42 -7.51
CA GLY A 47 -12.69 -2.51 -6.09
C GLY A 47 -13.69 -1.46 -5.58
N GLY A 48 -13.73 -1.38 -4.26
CA GLY A 48 -14.61 -0.54 -3.46
C GLY A 48 -14.68 -1.09 -2.02
N PRO A 49 -15.34 -0.41 -1.06
CA PRO A 49 -15.45 -0.91 0.32
C PRO A 49 -16.04 -2.33 0.40
N SER A 50 -17.02 -2.66 -0.44
CA SER A 50 -17.63 -4.00 -0.51
C SER A 50 -16.66 -5.10 -0.92
N LEU A 51 -15.61 -4.78 -1.70
CA LEU A 51 -14.56 -5.75 -2.01
C LEU A 51 -13.73 -6.07 -0.75
N VAL A 52 -13.40 -5.06 0.06
CA VAL A 52 -12.71 -5.25 1.35
C VAL A 52 -13.53 -6.14 2.28
N GLU A 53 -14.82 -5.87 2.41
CA GLU A 53 -15.74 -6.72 3.20
C GLU A 53 -15.78 -8.16 2.68
N THR A 54 -15.83 -8.34 1.35
CA THR A 54 -15.83 -9.66 0.71
C THR A 54 -14.53 -10.42 0.99
N VAL A 55 -13.38 -9.76 0.86
CA VAL A 55 -12.07 -10.35 1.15
C VAL A 55 -11.99 -10.77 2.62
N LEU A 56 -12.36 -9.90 3.55
CA LEU A 56 -12.33 -10.18 4.99
C LEU A 56 -13.30 -11.29 5.43
N ALA A 57 -14.36 -11.54 4.66
CA ALA A 57 -15.24 -12.68 4.92
C ALA A 57 -14.60 -14.05 4.57
N HIS A 58 -13.49 -14.07 3.82
CA HIS A 58 -12.85 -15.29 3.33
C HIS A 58 -11.40 -15.46 3.82
N THR A 59 -10.84 -14.51 4.56
CA THR A 59 -9.48 -14.60 5.08
C THR A 59 -9.36 -14.01 6.48
N ALA A 60 -8.39 -14.49 7.25
CA ALA A 60 -7.98 -13.88 8.52
C ALA A 60 -6.77 -12.94 8.36
N LEU A 61 -6.22 -12.80 7.16
CA LEU A 61 -5.09 -11.92 6.91
C LEU A 61 -5.50 -10.44 7.04
N PRO A 62 -4.64 -9.59 7.60
CA PRO A 62 -4.90 -8.15 7.61
C PRO A 62 -4.94 -7.60 6.18
N VAL A 63 -5.93 -6.75 5.91
CA VAL A 63 -6.09 -6.10 4.60
C VAL A 63 -5.50 -4.70 4.64
N ASP A 64 -4.62 -4.43 3.69
CA ASP A 64 -4.07 -3.11 3.36
C ASP A 64 -4.82 -2.58 2.12
N ALA A 65 -5.70 -1.60 2.32
CA ALA A 65 -6.49 -0.98 1.26
C ALA A 65 -5.74 0.21 0.66
N HIS A 66 -5.30 0.10 -0.58
CA HIS A 66 -4.55 1.13 -1.31
C HIS A 66 -5.47 1.91 -2.25
N LEU A 67 -5.73 3.16 -1.90
CA LEU A 67 -6.70 4.02 -2.57
C LEU A 67 -6.05 4.89 -3.65
N MET A 68 -6.14 4.46 -4.89
CA MET A 68 -5.80 5.22 -6.09
C MET A 68 -7.06 5.92 -6.63
N ILE A 69 -7.61 6.83 -5.83
CA ILE A 69 -8.88 7.52 -6.09
C ILE A 69 -8.75 9.02 -5.83
N GLU A 70 -9.56 9.82 -6.51
CA GLU A 70 -9.75 11.22 -6.17
C GLU A 70 -10.57 11.37 -4.87
N ASP A 71 -10.47 12.54 -4.23
CA ASP A 71 -11.23 12.88 -3.01
C ASP A 71 -11.05 11.84 -1.87
N ALA A 72 -9.78 11.43 -1.66
CA ALA A 72 -9.43 10.36 -0.73
C ALA A 72 -9.86 10.67 0.72
N ASP A 73 -9.81 11.93 1.16
CA ASP A 73 -10.28 12.36 2.49
C ASP A 73 -11.75 11.98 2.76
N ARG A 74 -12.58 12.00 1.71
CA ARG A 74 -14.00 11.67 1.81
C ARG A 74 -14.24 10.15 1.90
N TRP A 75 -13.47 9.37 1.15
CA TRP A 75 -13.75 7.96 0.94
C TRP A 75 -12.97 7.02 1.87
N ALA A 76 -11.76 7.40 2.29
CA ALA A 76 -10.90 6.56 3.11
C ALA A 76 -11.55 6.03 4.41
N PRO A 77 -12.37 6.83 5.15
CA PRO A 77 -13.05 6.33 6.33
C PRO A 77 -13.93 5.10 6.08
N ALA A 78 -14.60 5.02 4.92
CA ALA A 78 -15.46 3.88 4.59
C ALA A 78 -14.69 2.56 4.46
N TYR A 79 -13.40 2.59 4.07
CA TYR A 79 -12.56 1.40 4.01
C TYR A 79 -12.08 0.95 5.39
N ALA A 80 -11.83 1.89 6.29
CA ALA A 80 -11.57 1.58 7.70
C ALA A 80 -12.80 0.95 8.36
N GLU A 81 -14.00 1.50 8.12
CA GLU A 81 -15.27 0.95 8.59
C GLU A 81 -15.59 -0.43 7.99
N ALA A 82 -15.15 -0.69 6.75
CA ALA A 82 -15.23 -2.01 6.12
C ALA A 82 -14.26 -3.05 6.73
N GLY A 83 -13.36 -2.61 7.62
CA GLY A 83 -12.45 -3.48 8.39
C GLY A 83 -11.03 -3.57 7.85
N ALA A 84 -10.61 -2.70 6.93
CA ALA A 84 -9.22 -2.64 6.49
C ALA A 84 -8.30 -2.37 7.69
N ALA A 85 -7.22 -3.14 7.82
CA ALA A 85 -6.24 -2.97 8.89
C ALA A 85 -5.39 -1.70 8.69
N ILE A 86 -5.11 -1.35 7.43
CA ILE A 86 -4.45 -0.12 7.01
C ILE A 86 -5.22 0.45 5.82
N VAL A 87 -5.39 1.77 5.78
CA VAL A 87 -5.91 2.49 4.63
C VAL A 87 -4.83 3.44 4.13
N THR A 88 -4.36 3.21 2.92
CA THR A 88 -3.27 3.96 2.28
C THR A 88 -3.84 4.87 1.20
N THR A 89 -3.64 6.19 1.34
CA THR A 89 -4.08 7.19 0.37
C THR A 89 -2.90 7.88 -0.29
N HIS A 90 -3.05 8.27 -1.55
CA HIS A 90 -2.01 9.05 -2.22
C HIS A 90 -1.98 10.49 -1.72
N ILE A 91 -0.78 11.02 -1.42
CA ILE A 91 -0.63 12.42 -1.02
C ILE A 91 -1.14 13.37 -2.10
N GLU A 92 -1.07 12.96 -3.37
CA GLU A 92 -1.53 13.72 -4.53
C GLU A 92 -3.07 13.86 -4.60
N ALA A 93 -3.80 13.01 -3.84
CA ALA A 93 -5.27 12.99 -3.79
C ALA A 93 -5.82 13.32 -2.39
N THR A 94 -4.95 13.69 -1.43
CA THR A 94 -5.32 13.93 -0.03
C THR A 94 -5.15 15.40 0.33
N ALA A 95 -6.24 16.08 0.63
CA ALA A 95 -6.24 17.51 0.90
C ALA A 95 -5.84 17.86 2.36
N ALA A 96 -6.15 16.97 3.31
CA ALA A 96 -5.90 17.19 4.74
C ALA A 96 -5.31 15.95 5.43
N PRO A 97 -4.08 15.53 5.05
CA PRO A 97 -3.51 14.22 5.43
C PRO A 97 -3.35 14.04 6.96
N PHE A 98 -3.04 15.09 7.71
CA PHE A 98 -2.98 15.02 9.18
C PHE A 98 -4.34 14.65 9.80
N ARG A 99 -5.40 15.35 9.36
CA ARG A 99 -6.75 15.09 9.85
C ARG A 99 -7.22 13.69 9.45
N LEU A 100 -6.90 13.26 8.23
CA LEU A 100 -7.26 11.94 7.74
C LEU A 100 -6.56 10.84 8.55
N ALA A 101 -5.27 11.00 8.85
CA ALA A 101 -4.53 10.04 9.69
C ALA A 101 -5.17 9.91 11.07
N ASP A 102 -5.51 11.03 11.74
CA ASP A 102 -6.19 11.01 13.04
C ASP A 102 -7.56 10.33 12.96
N GLU A 103 -8.30 10.53 11.87
CA GLU A 103 -9.60 9.89 11.65
C GLU A 103 -9.48 8.37 11.46
N LEU A 104 -8.54 7.92 10.63
CA LEU A 104 -8.29 6.49 10.42
C LEU A 104 -7.90 5.79 11.73
N HIS A 105 -7.01 6.40 12.52
CA HIS A 105 -6.65 5.89 13.85
C HIS A 105 -7.86 5.82 14.79
N ARG A 106 -8.73 6.85 14.80
CA ARG A 106 -9.96 6.85 15.57
C ARG A 106 -10.92 5.71 15.19
N LEU A 107 -10.93 5.33 13.91
CA LEU A 107 -11.70 4.20 13.39
C LEU A 107 -11.03 2.84 13.63
N GLY A 108 -9.81 2.82 14.17
CA GLY A 108 -9.06 1.61 14.49
C GLY A 108 -8.23 1.04 13.33
N ALA A 109 -8.11 1.78 12.23
CA ALA A 109 -7.23 1.44 11.11
C ALA A 109 -5.91 2.19 11.19
N GLY A 110 -4.83 1.58 10.70
CA GLY A 110 -3.58 2.28 10.45
C GLY A 110 -3.70 3.27 9.29
N ALA A 111 -2.96 4.38 9.37
CA ALA A 111 -2.92 5.39 8.32
C ALA A 111 -1.68 5.20 7.43
N GLY A 112 -1.89 4.97 6.13
CA GLY A 112 -0.84 4.89 5.13
C GLY A 112 -0.86 6.10 4.20
N ILE A 113 0.33 6.52 3.74
CA ILE A 113 0.48 7.53 2.68
C ILE A 113 1.32 6.96 1.55
N ALA A 114 0.79 7.06 0.34
CA ALA A 114 1.46 6.66 -0.89
C ALA A 114 2.04 7.85 -1.66
N LEU A 115 3.16 7.61 -2.34
CA LEU A 115 3.79 8.56 -3.26
C LEU A 115 3.93 7.94 -4.65
N ARG A 116 3.52 8.68 -5.69
CA ARG A 116 3.88 8.35 -7.07
C ARG A 116 5.40 8.38 -7.25
N PRO A 117 5.95 7.72 -8.30
CA PRO A 117 7.39 7.71 -8.54
C PRO A 117 8.01 9.11 -8.59
N THR A 118 7.33 10.07 -9.20
CA THR A 118 7.84 11.44 -9.40
C THR A 118 7.60 12.37 -8.20
N THR A 119 6.74 12.02 -7.25
CA THR A 119 6.47 12.85 -6.06
C THR A 119 7.61 12.77 -5.06
N PRO A 120 8.24 13.87 -4.67
CA PRO A 120 9.40 13.84 -3.77
C PRO A 120 9.01 13.49 -2.34
N LEU A 121 9.94 12.87 -1.57
CA LEU A 121 9.74 12.55 -0.14
C LEU A 121 9.42 13.78 0.70
N SER A 122 9.95 14.95 0.33
CA SER A 122 9.68 16.22 1.03
C SER A 122 8.19 16.60 1.08
N ALA A 123 7.37 16.00 0.22
CA ALA A 123 5.92 16.19 0.27
C ALA A 123 5.28 15.58 1.53
N VAL A 124 5.95 14.63 2.18
CA VAL A 124 5.41 13.86 3.33
C VAL A 124 6.34 13.85 4.55
N GLU A 125 7.52 14.46 4.51
CA GLU A 125 8.49 14.44 5.62
C GLU A 125 7.84 14.83 6.96
N HIS A 126 6.95 15.84 6.94
CA HIS A 126 6.26 16.29 8.16
C HIS A 126 5.15 15.32 8.66
N LEU A 127 4.78 14.35 7.83
CA LEU A 127 3.73 13.37 8.16
C LEU A 127 4.29 12.08 8.77
N LEU A 128 5.58 11.80 8.60
CA LEU A 128 6.17 10.48 8.91
C LEU A 128 5.92 10.05 10.36
N GLY A 129 5.88 10.97 11.31
CA GLY A 129 5.55 10.69 12.72
C GLY A 129 4.05 10.55 13.02
N ARG A 130 3.19 10.62 12.01
CA ARG A 130 1.72 10.57 12.16
C ARG A 130 1.06 9.43 11.39
N ILE A 131 1.84 8.68 10.62
CA ILE A 131 1.39 7.57 9.79
C ILE A 131 2.10 6.28 10.18
N ASP A 132 1.51 5.15 9.84
CA ASP A 132 2.02 3.81 10.17
C ASP A 132 2.73 3.18 8.98
N LEU A 133 2.42 3.64 7.76
CA LEU A 133 2.93 3.08 6.52
C LEU A 133 3.23 4.19 5.50
N LEU A 134 4.43 4.13 4.92
CA LEU A 134 4.81 4.91 3.74
C LEU A 134 4.93 3.98 2.54
N LEU A 135 4.00 4.11 1.59
CA LEU A 135 4.02 3.37 0.34
C LEU A 135 4.75 4.17 -0.74
N LEU A 136 5.80 3.59 -1.29
CA LEU A 136 6.53 4.15 -2.44
C LEU A 136 6.17 3.33 -3.68
N MET A 137 5.45 3.96 -4.62
CA MET A 137 5.17 3.33 -5.90
C MET A 137 6.46 3.10 -6.68
N THR A 138 6.68 1.88 -7.11
CA THR A 138 7.84 1.48 -7.93
C THR A 138 7.46 1.22 -9.39
N VAL A 139 6.23 1.58 -9.74
CA VAL A 139 5.67 1.71 -11.10
C VAL A 139 4.72 2.92 -11.12
N GLU A 140 4.24 3.34 -12.28
CA GLU A 140 3.10 4.25 -12.33
C GLU A 140 1.83 3.52 -11.85
N PRO A 141 1.05 4.12 -10.91
CA PRO A 141 -0.15 3.47 -10.38
C PRO A 141 -1.22 3.23 -11.46
N GLY A 142 -2.05 2.16 -11.27
CA GLY A 142 -3.21 1.88 -12.09
C GLY A 142 -3.25 0.53 -12.78
N PHE A 143 -2.11 -0.14 -13.01
CA PHE A 143 -2.08 -1.45 -13.67
C PHE A 143 -1.03 -2.36 -13.04
N GLY A 144 -1.38 -3.65 -12.92
CA GLY A 144 -0.42 -4.70 -12.53
C GLY A 144 0.53 -5.09 -13.68
N GLY A 145 1.54 -5.92 -13.36
CA GLY A 145 2.45 -6.52 -14.35
C GLY A 145 3.48 -5.57 -14.97
N GLN A 146 3.66 -4.38 -14.44
CA GLN A 146 4.64 -3.40 -14.90
C GLN A 146 6.06 -3.73 -14.41
N SER A 147 7.07 -3.25 -15.12
CA SER A 147 8.48 -3.39 -14.74
C SER A 147 8.83 -2.40 -13.62
N PHE A 148 9.59 -2.88 -12.65
CA PHE A 148 10.13 -2.08 -11.55
C PHE A 148 10.95 -0.88 -12.05
N ILE A 149 10.68 0.30 -11.55
CA ILE A 149 11.42 1.53 -11.86
C ILE A 149 12.67 1.59 -10.97
N GLU A 150 13.80 1.22 -11.51
CA GLU A 150 15.10 1.17 -10.81
C GLU A 150 15.49 2.51 -10.15
N ALA A 151 15.08 3.63 -10.72
CA ALA A 151 15.32 4.96 -10.18
C ALA A 151 14.65 5.20 -8.81
N MET A 152 13.78 4.26 -8.36
CA MET A 152 13.13 4.34 -7.05
C MET A 152 14.01 3.84 -5.90
N LEU A 153 15.04 3.03 -6.16
CA LEU A 153 15.92 2.52 -5.11
C LEU A 153 16.55 3.64 -4.24
N PRO A 154 17.14 4.70 -4.80
CA PRO A 154 17.65 5.81 -3.98
C PRO A 154 16.58 6.53 -3.15
N LYS A 155 15.31 6.55 -3.62
CA LYS A 155 14.19 7.13 -2.86
C LYS A 155 13.81 6.26 -1.66
N ILE A 156 13.83 4.93 -1.83
CA ILE A 156 13.62 3.96 -0.74
C ILE A 156 14.73 4.10 0.32
N GLU A 157 15.99 4.16 -0.10
CA GLU A 157 17.15 4.36 0.79
C GLU A 157 17.02 5.66 1.60
N ARG A 158 16.62 6.76 0.93
CA ARG A 158 16.42 8.04 1.60
C ARG A 158 15.27 7.96 2.61
N ALA A 159 14.15 7.33 2.26
CA ALA A 159 13.02 7.15 3.18
C ALA A 159 13.44 6.34 4.41
N ARG A 160 14.18 5.23 4.23
CA ARG A 160 14.69 4.42 5.34
C ARG A 160 15.61 5.21 6.25
N ARG A 161 16.49 6.02 5.67
CA ARG A 161 17.39 6.87 6.44
C ARG A 161 16.61 7.87 7.30
N LEU A 162 15.64 8.60 6.74
CA LEU A 162 14.80 9.54 7.48
C LEU A 162 14.06 8.86 8.65
N VAL A 163 13.42 7.71 8.38
CA VAL A 163 12.71 6.93 9.41
C VAL A 163 13.67 6.51 10.54
N SER A 164 14.92 6.13 10.21
CA SER A 164 15.91 5.69 11.18
C SER A 164 16.49 6.86 11.98
N GLU A 165 16.78 7.98 11.33
CA GLU A 165 17.32 9.20 11.97
C GLU A 165 16.34 9.82 12.96
N GLU A 166 15.04 9.76 12.65
CA GLU A 166 13.98 10.27 13.52
C GLU A 166 13.46 9.22 14.54
N GLY A 167 13.96 7.99 14.48
CA GLY A 167 13.60 6.91 15.41
C GLY A 167 12.12 6.49 15.29
N LEU A 168 11.53 6.57 14.08
CA LEU A 168 10.13 6.29 13.87
C LEU A 168 9.84 4.79 13.71
N GLU A 169 8.70 4.35 14.21
CA GLU A 169 8.14 3.01 13.98
C GLU A 169 7.26 2.96 12.72
N LEU A 170 7.79 3.46 11.60
CA LEU A 170 7.12 3.55 10.32
C LEU A 170 7.55 2.41 9.41
N ARG A 171 6.60 1.71 8.80
CA ARG A 171 6.88 0.69 7.78
C ARG A 171 7.01 1.35 6.40
N ILE A 172 8.02 0.94 5.64
CA ILE A 172 8.20 1.34 4.25
C ILE A 172 7.73 0.19 3.36
N GLN A 173 6.69 0.44 2.59
CA GLN A 173 6.13 -0.48 1.62
C GLN A 173 6.51 -0.04 0.20
N ILE A 174 6.66 -1.00 -0.67
CA ILE A 174 6.77 -0.77 -2.12
C ILE A 174 5.70 -1.55 -2.86
N ASP A 175 5.19 -0.93 -3.93
CA ASP A 175 4.24 -1.55 -4.83
C ASP A 175 4.62 -1.30 -6.30
N GLY A 176 4.69 -2.40 -7.04
CA GLY A 176 4.93 -2.42 -8.47
C GLY A 176 6.24 -3.10 -8.90
N GLY A 177 6.11 -4.10 -9.77
CA GLY A 177 7.26 -4.81 -10.35
C GLY A 177 8.07 -5.65 -9.36
N VAL A 178 7.49 -5.99 -8.20
CA VAL A 178 8.12 -6.85 -7.20
C VAL A 178 8.16 -8.28 -7.71
N THR A 179 9.37 -8.84 -7.78
CA THR A 179 9.64 -10.20 -8.25
C THR A 179 10.83 -10.77 -7.46
N ALA A 180 11.14 -12.06 -7.61
CA ALA A 180 12.34 -12.68 -7.03
C ALA A 180 13.66 -11.96 -7.41
N ARG A 181 13.68 -11.22 -8.52
CA ARG A 181 14.87 -10.48 -8.97
C ARG A 181 14.98 -9.06 -8.41
N THR A 182 13.86 -8.45 -8.01
CA THR A 182 13.82 -7.05 -7.56
C THR A 182 13.68 -6.91 -6.05
N ILE A 183 13.08 -7.89 -5.38
CA ILE A 183 12.76 -7.85 -3.96
C ILE A 183 14.00 -7.71 -3.06
N GLU A 184 15.06 -8.45 -3.35
CA GLU A 184 16.31 -8.41 -2.56
C GLU A 184 16.91 -7.00 -2.56
N ARG A 185 17.04 -6.38 -3.73
CA ARG A 185 17.57 -5.02 -3.89
C ARG A 185 16.70 -3.96 -3.21
N ALA A 186 15.38 -4.13 -3.28
CA ALA A 186 14.45 -3.23 -2.60
C ALA A 186 14.51 -3.38 -1.07
N ALA A 187 14.72 -4.61 -0.57
CA ALA A 187 14.95 -4.88 0.86
C ALA A 187 16.27 -4.28 1.33
N GLU A 188 17.35 -4.44 0.56
CA GLU A 188 18.65 -3.80 0.83
C GLU A 188 18.54 -2.27 0.87
N ALA A 189 17.73 -1.68 -0.02
CA ALA A 189 17.43 -0.24 -0.02
C ALA A 189 16.60 0.19 1.21
N GLY A 190 15.97 -0.74 1.94
CA GLY A 190 15.29 -0.49 3.20
C GLY A 190 13.77 -0.62 3.17
N ALA A 191 13.18 -1.17 2.10
CA ALA A 191 11.78 -1.58 2.11
C ALA A 191 11.57 -2.74 3.09
N GLY A 192 10.42 -2.77 3.76
CA GLY A 192 10.07 -3.79 4.74
C GLY A 192 8.74 -4.48 4.46
N VAL A 193 7.93 -3.94 3.54
CA VAL A 193 6.68 -4.55 3.06
C VAL A 193 6.69 -4.56 1.54
N PHE A 194 6.35 -5.70 0.95
CA PHE A 194 6.48 -5.92 -0.49
C PHE A 194 5.13 -6.35 -1.07
N VAL A 195 4.57 -5.50 -1.93
CA VAL A 195 3.35 -5.85 -2.66
C VAL A 195 3.72 -6.66 -3.89
N ALA A 196 3.22 -7.89 -3.97
CA ALA A 196 3.50 -8.81 -5.05
C ALA A 196 2.19 -9.22 -5.75
N GLY A 197 2.03 -8.83 -7.02
CA GLY A 197 0.89 -9.20 -7.86
C GLY A 197 1.22 -10.37 -8.78
N SER A 198 1.60 -10.09 -10.03
CA SER A 198 1.89 -11.07 -11.08
C SER A 198 3.04 -12.04 -10.77
N ALA A 199 3.76 -11.87 -9.66
CA ALA A 199 4.77 -12.82 -9.19
C ALA A 199 4.17 -13.91 -8.29
N VAL A 200 2.91 -13.76 -7.87
CA VAL A 200 2.18 -14.67 -6.98
C VAL A 200 1.00 -15.33 -7.71
N TYR A 201 0.21 -14.54 -8.46
CA TYR A 201 -0.96 -14.97 -9.21
C TYR A 201 -0.69 -15.25 -10.68
#